data_30f2925253d339915cf55be958fad429
#
_entry.id   30f2925253d339915cf55be958fad429
#
_cell.length_a   1.000
_cell.length_b   1.000
_cell.length_c   1.000
_cell.angle_alpha   90.00
_cell.angle_beta   90.00
_cell.angle_gamma   90.00
#
_symmetry.space_group_name_H-M   'P 1'
#
loop_
_entity.id
_entity.type
_entity.pdbx_description
1 polymer ?
#
loop_
_entity_poly.entity_id
_entity_poly.type
_entity_poly.pdbx_seq_one_letter_code
_entity_poly.pdbx_strand_id
1 'polypeptide(L)'
;MKTFSLFASASILLLACSVLSSPSVSAAETNEAGRPNVIVIMSDDQGVGDYGFMGNPLIRTPSLDQMRTQSGYLSRFYVSNVCAPTRASLMTGRYNYRTRCIDTYVGRAMMDPDEVTLAERLSEAGYQTGIFGKWHLGDNYPMRPMDQGFDESLIHRGGGIGQPSDPIGAEGKYTDPTLFHNGDEVAMEGYCTDIFFDAAIDFARKQTESGKPFFSYIATNAPHGPFDDVPNELYEEYKQVDFSPILVNDLPAKRRSAEFDKLARISAMITNIDENVGKLFASLDKLGIRENTIVLYLNDNGPNSRRFVGNMRGNKTQVDDGGIRSPLLFHWPAKIDASDTTDVMLAHIDLMPTLLDACGVAVPESPALDGKSFLPLLTGEMDDSQWETRSIAFQTHRGNVPQKFHHFAMHEHPWKLVHPSGFGKERFEGEPKLELYNLEEDPKQQNDLADKHPEIVQRLKEAYSKWFDDVSSTRPDNYAPPRIVIGTEHEPQTVLTRQDWRHSSGRPWAKNSTGFWLLDAPEEKRYEIELILTDKDHRGGTATLHLNDETHTFDVAPGERRGHFLEATIPAGPHTLSVTLSDSISAGVHQVFLTTRD
;
A
#
# COMPACT_ATOMS: atom_id res chain seq x y z
N MET A 1 55.19 67.33 61.66
CA MET A 1 54.55 66.83 62.90
C MET A 1 53.30 66.08 62.51
N LYS A 2 53.28 64.83 62.94
CA LYS A 2 52.11 63.86 63.01
C LYS A 2 51.44 63.44 61.68
N THR A 3 51.90 62.34 61.20
CA THR A 3 51.32 61.34 60.35
C THR A 3 49.97 60.79 60.89
N PHE A 4 49.02 60.60 60.01
CA PHE A 4 47.93 59.64 60.20
C PHE A 4 47.75 58.84 58.93
N SER A 5 47.99 57.56 59.05
CA SER A 5 47.79 56.51 58.06
C SER A 5 46.32 56.12 58.07
N LEU A 6 45.65 55.99 56.95
CA LEU A 6 44.38 55.36 56.80
C LEU A 6 44.51 54.15 55.85
N PHE A 7 44.35 52.99 56.43
CA PHE A 7 44.19 51.73 55.73
C PHE A 7 42.82 51.67 55.05
N ALA A 8 42.76 51.53 53.73
CA ALA A 8 41.56 51.20 53.01
C ALA A 8 41.57 49.69 52.73
N SER A 9 40.68 48.97 53.38
CA SER A 9 40.42 47.54 53.14
C SER A 9 39.55 47.41 51.88
N ALA A 10 40.09 46.83 50.84
CA ALA A 10 39.32 46.44 49.64
C ALA A 10 38.66 45.08 49.90
N SER A 11 37.35 45.06 50.04
CA SER A 11 36.57 43.83 50.08
C SER A 11 36.33 43.34 48.65
N ILE A 12 36.96 42.25 48.29
CA ILE A 12 36.70 41.54 47.01
C ILE A 12 35.40 40.76 47.18
N LEU A 13 34.33 41.16 46.48
CA LEU A 13 33.08 40.42 46.35
C LEU A 13 33.31 39.33 45.30
N LEU A 14 33.49 38.07 45.70
CA LEU A 14 33.41 36.91 44.82
C LEU A 14 31.97 36.70 44.43
N LEU A 15 31.59 37.03 43.18
CA LEU A 15 30.34 36.61 42.55
C LEU A 15 30.50 35.13 42.18
N ALA A 16 29.90 34.25 42.94
CA ALA A 16 29.74 32.86 42.58
C ALA A 16 28.69 32.76 41.46
N CYS A 17 29.14 32.61 40.18
CA CYS A 17 28.26 32.17 39.12
C CYS A 17 27.89 30.71 39.36
N SER A 18 26.71 30.50 39.92
CA SER A 18 26.04 29.19 39.92
C SER A 18 25.62 28.88 38.49
N VAL A 19 26.42 28.09 37.79
CA VAL A 19 26.02 27.44 36.52
C VAL A 19 24.92 26.45 36.89
N LEU A 20 23.69 26.83 36.62
CA LEU A 20 22.55 25.92 36.55
C LEU A 20 22.83 24.94 35.40
N SER A 21 23.44 23.81 35.69
CA SER A 21 23.43 22.65 34.81
C SER A 21 21.99 22.20 34.68
N SER A 22 21.39 22.53 33.53
CA SER A 22 20.17 21.84 33.08
C SER A 22 20.45 20.35 33.09
N PRO A 23 19.60 19.51 33.66
CA PRO A 23 19.75 18.08 33.48
C PRO A 23 19.67 17.81 31.98
N SER A 24 20.77 17.40 31.37
CA SER A 24 20.74 16.70 30.10
C SER A 24 19.83 15.50 30.33
N VAL A 25 18.65 15.51 29.70
CA VAL A 25 17.85 14.30 29.54
C VAL A 25 18.79 13.34 28.81
N SER A 26 19.40 12.45 29.57
CA SER A 26 20.08 11.29 29.02
C SER A 26 19.00 10.57 28.20
N ALA A 27 19.17 10.53 26.89
CA ALA A 27 18.45 9.58 26.07
C ALA A 27 18.68 8.22 26.76
N ALA A 28 17.62 7.66 27.30
CA ALA A 28 17.69 6.34 27.92
C ALA A 28 18.32 5.44 26.85
N GLU A 29 19.43 4.80 27.20
CA GLU A 29 19.95 3.66 26.45
C GLU A 29 18.84 2.61 26.49
N THR A 30 17.96 2.65 25.48
CA THR A 30 16.91 1.66 25.31
C THR A 30 17.61 0.37 24.95
N ASN A 31 17.53 -0.56 25.88
CA ASN A 31 18.09 -1.90 25.81
C ASN A 31 17.52 -2.56 24.52
N GLU A 32 18.32 -2.68 23.45
CA GLU A 32 17.92 -3.32 22.18
C GLU A 32 17.35 -4.74 22.40
N ALA A 33 17.78 -5.42 23.46
CA ALA A 33 17.35 -6.77 23.84
C ALA A 33 15.88 -6.92 24.28
N GLY A 34 15.08 -5.84 24.35
CA GLY A 34 13.67 -5.89 24.77
C GLY A 34 12.65 -5.46 23.71
N ARG A 35 13.08 -4.93 22.57
CA ARG A 35 12.18 -4.47 21.51
C ARG A 35 11.53 -5.65 20.76
N PRO A 36 10.22 -5.59 20.43
CA PRO A 36 9.57 -6.65 19.68
C PRO A 36 10.03 -6.64 18.21
N ASN A 37 10.06 -7.81 17.58
CA ASN A 37 10.05 -7.88 16.12
C ASN A 37 8.65 -7.56 15.61
N VAL A 38 8.56 -7.09 14.37
CA VAL A 38 7.28 -6.75 13.72
C VAL A 38 7.16 -7.45 12.38
N ILE A 39 6.07 -8.17 12.19
CA ILE A 39 5.70 -8.79 10.90
C ILE A 39 4.29 -8.30 10.56
N VAL A 40 4.13 -7.65 9.42
CA VAL A 40 2.83 -7.27 8.86
C VAL A 40 2.56 -8.13 7.64
N ILE A 41 1.50 -8.93 7.69
CA ILE A 41 1.04 -9.76 6.57
C ILE A 41 -0.19 -9.10 5.96
N MET A 42 -0.12 -8.74 4.69
CA MET A 42 -1.22 -8.14 3.94
C MET A 42 -1.52 -8.95 2.68
N SER A 43 -2.76 -9.46 2.58
CA SER A 43 -3.26 -10.09 1.35
C SER A 43 -3.90 -9.07 0.41
N ASP A 44 -3.88 -9.36 -0.89
CA ASP A 44 -4.41 -8.49 -1.96
C ASP A 44 -5.73 -9.04 -2.50
N ASP A 45 -6.78 -8.24 -2.50
CA ASP A 45 -8.13 -8.63 -2.96
C ASP A 45 -8.80 -9.76 -2.17
N GLN A 46 -8.35 -10.05 -0.97
CA GLN A 46 -9.02 -10.98 -0.06
C GLN A 46 -10.16 -10.25 0.66
N GLY A 47 -11.35 -10.84 0.64
CA GLY A 47 -12.52 -10.26 1.29
C GLY A 47 -12.64 -10.64 2.76
N VAL A 48 -13.28 -9.79 3.54
CA VAL A 48 -13.62 -10.07 4.95
C VAL A 48 -14.40 -11.39 5.14
N GLY A 49 -15.11 -11.86 4.12
CA GLY A 49 -15.85 -13.11 4.14
C GLY A 49 -15.08 -14.35 3.70
N ASP A 50 -13.78 -14.24 3.41
CA ASP A 50 -12.99 -15.37 2.89
C ASP A 50 -12.35 -16.25 3.97
N TYR A 51 -12.64 -15.98 5.25
CA TYR A 51 -12.04 -16.68 6.39
C TYR A 51 -13.05 -17.61 7.07
N GLY A 52 -12.58 -18.76 7.57
CA GLY A 52 -13.38 -19.70 8.35
C GLY A 52 -13.98 -19.03 9.59
N PHE A 53 -13.17 -18.26 10.34
CA PHE A 53 -13.64 -17.53 11.52
C PHE A 53 -14.67 -16.42 11.21
N MET A 54 -14.80 -16.01 9.95
CA MET A 54 -15.87 -15.10 9.49
C MET A 54 -17.11 -15.84 8.96
N GLY A 55 -17.12 -17.15 9.10
CA GLY A 55 -18.25 -18.01 8.72
C GLY A 55 -18.27 -18.46 7.26
N ASN A 56 -17.14 -18.39 6.53
CA ASN A 56 -17.05 -19.00 5.21
C ASN A 56 -17.09 -20.54 5.35
N PRO A 57 -18.06 -21.21 4.71
CA PRO A 57 -18.21 -22.66 4.88
C PRO A 57 -17.30 -23.50 3.96
N LEU A 58 -16.60 -22.88 3.01
CA LEU A 58 -15.94 -23.57 1.90
C LEU A 58 -14.45 -23.31 1.83
N ILE A 59 -14.00 -22.07 2.04
CA ILE A 59 -12.58 -21.70 1.97
C ILE A 59 -11.89 -22.11 3.27
N ARG A 60 -10.80 -22.86 3.17
CA ARG A 60 -10.07 -23.39 4.32
C ARG A 60 -8.97 -22.42 4.74
N THR A 61 -9.07 -21.94 5.98
CA THR A 61 -8.09 -21.03 6.60
C THR A 61 -7.75 -21.45 8.03
N PRO A 62 -7.34 -22.73 8.28
CA PRO A 62 -7.15 -23.23 9.63
C PRO A 62 -6.05 -22.51 10.42
N SER A 63 -4.97 -22.04 9.77
CA SER A 63 -3.88 -21.32 10.42
C SER A 63 -4.33 -19.91 10.85
N LEU A 64 -5.08 -19.22 9.99
CA LEU A 64 -5.67 -17.91 10.30
C LEU A 64 -6.79 -18.03 11.34
N ASP A 65 -7.59 -19.09 11.28
CA ASP A 65 -8.60 -19.40 12.29
C ASP A 65 -7.93 -19.65 13.67
N GLN A 66 -6.81 -20.37 13.68
CA GLN A 66 -6.00 -20.54 14.88
C GLN A 66 -5.38 -19.22 15.35
N MET A 67 -4.79 -18.44 14.45
CA MET A 67 -4.25 -17.11 14.79
C MET A 67 -5.34 -16.25 15.42
N ARG A 68 -6.57 -16.27 14.91
CA ARG A 68 -7.71 -15.55 15.49
C ARG A 68 -7.97 -15.93 16.96
N THR A 69 -7.79 -17.19 17.33
CA THR A 69 -7.98 -17.66 18.73
C THR A 69 -6.82 -17.30 19.66
N GLN A 70 -5.73 -16.78 19.13
CA GLN A 70 -4.49 -16.48 19.86
C GLN A 70 -4.08 -14.99 19.75
N SER A 71 -4.97 -14.15 19.24
CA SER A 71 -4.68 -12.74 18.90
C SER A 71 -5.77 -11.82 19.38
N GLY A 72 -5.42 -10.60 19.70
CA GLY A 72 -6.38 -9.50 19.76
C GLY A 72 -7.07 -9.35 18.39
N TYR A 73 -8.38 -9.16 18.42
CA TYR A 73 -9.19 -9.03 17.20
C TYR A 73 -9.91 -7.69 17.15
N LEU A 74 -9.64 -6.97 16.08
CA LEU A 74 -10.23 -5.65 15.82
C LEU A 74 -11.32 -5.82 14.76
N SER A 75 -12.56 -5.95 15.23
CA SER A 75 -13.71 -6.32 14.40
C SER A 75 -14.15 -5.22 13.44
N ARG A 76 -13.92 -3.93 13.80
CA ARG A 76 -14.27 -2.74 13.02
C ARG A 76 -13.05 -2.01 12.50
N PHE A 77 -12.17 -2.78 11.83
CA PHE A 77 -11.01 -2.21 11.16
C PHE A 77 -11.29 -1.95 9.68
N TYR A 78 -10.90 -0.78 9.19
CA TYR A 78 -11.20 -0.31 7.85
C TYR A 78 -9.97 0.05 7.05
N VAL A 79 -10.04 -0.19 5.75
CA VAL A 79 -9.01 0.09 4.74
C VAL A 79 -9.60 0.89 3.58
N SER A 80 -8.79 1.34 2.64
CA SER A 80 -9.33 1.95 1.41
C SER A 80 -10.01 0.90 0.53
N ASN A 81 -10.80 1.35 -0.42
CA ASN A 81 -11.54 0.47 -1.33
C ASN A 81 -10.69 -0.07 -2.49
N VAL A 82 -9.39 0.29 -2.57
CA VAL A 82 -8.39 -0.20 -3.55
C VAL A 82 -6.97 -0.20 -2.95
N CYS A 83 -6.08 -1.01 -3.53
CA CYS A 83 -4.81 -1.45 -2.95
C CYS A 83 -3.79 -0.33 -2.65
N ALA A 84 -3.31 0.43 -3.64
CA ALA A 84 -2.22 1.40 -3.41
C ALA A 84 -2.57 2.47 -2.36
N PRO A 85 -3.76 3.07 -2.34
CA PRO A 85 -4.19 3.99 -1.28
C PRO A 85 -4.14 3.39 0.14
N THR A 86 -4.52 2.12 0.31
CA THR A 86 -4.38 1.45 1.61
C THR A 86 -2.92 1.31 2.01
N ARG A 87 -2.06 0.89 1.08
CA ARG A 87 -0.63 0.66 1.32
C ARG A 87 0.08 1.97 1.67
N ALA A 88 -0.21 3.06 0.96
CA ALA A 88 0.31 4.39 1.27
C ALA A 88 -0.11 4.84 2.68
N SER A 89 -1.39 4.74 3.00
CA SER A 89 -1.90 5.15 4.31
C SER A 89 -1.37 4.30 5.47
N LEU A 90 -1.19 2.99 5.27
CA LEU A 90 -0.61 2.09 6.26
C LEU A 90 0.85 2.47 6.53
N MET A 91 1.64 2.70 5.47
CA MET A 91 3.06 3.00 5.60
C MET A 91 3.34 4.38 6.18
N THR A 92 2.44 5.35 6.01
CA THR A 92 2.67 6.74 6.42
C THR A 92 1.86 7.19 7.64
N GLY A 93 0.83 6.42 8.05
CA GLY A 93 -0.12 6.85 9.09
C GLY A 93 -0.97 8.06 8.68
N ARG A 94 -1.03 8.36 7.37
CA ARG A 94 -1.69 9.53 6.80
C ARG A 94 -2.72 9.13 5.75
N TYR A 95 -3.72 9.98 5.54
CA TYR A 95 -4.66 9.76 4.44
C TYR A 95 -3.95 9.73 3.08
N ASN A 96 -4.32 8.77 2.26
CA ASN A 96 -3.78 8.56 0.91
C ASN A 96 -3.82 9.82 0.02
N TYR A 97 -4.74 10.75 0.24
CA TYR A 97 -4.81 12.02 -0.49
C TYR A 97 -3.65 12.96 -0.17
N ARG A 98 -3.13 12.93 1.06
CA ARG A 98 -1.93 13.69 1.43
C ARG A 98 -0.70 13.17 0.72
N THR A 99 -0.63 11.85 0.52
CA THR A 99 0.51 11.16 -0.09
C THR A 99 0.51 11.15 -1.62
N ARG A 100 -0.50 11.72 -2.27
CA ARG A 100 -0.77 11.70 -3.72
C ARG A 100 -1.10 10.33 -4.31
N CYS A 101 -1.09 9.26 -3.53
CA CYS A 101 -1.50 7.94 -3.94
C CYS A 101 -3.04 7.81 -3.91
N ILE A 102 -3.72 8.24 -4.97
CA ILE A 102 -5.19 8.38 -5.01
C ILE A 102 -5.93 7.30 -5.80
N ASP A 103 -5.21 6.46 -6.58
CA ASP A 103 -5.71 5.32 -7.36
C ASP A 103 -4.61 4.24 -7.43
N THR A 104 -4.78 3.25 -8.28
CA THR A 104 -3.93 2.05 -8.40
C THR A 104 -3.07 1.99 -9.66
N TYR A 105 -3.19 2.93 -10.60
CA TYR A 105 -2.52 2.88 -11.90
C TYR A 105 -2.45 4.26 -12.57
N VAL A 106 -1.88 4.32 -13.77
CA VAL A 106 -1.70 5.52 -14.60
C VAL A 106 -1.07 6.70 -13.85
N GLY A 107 0.01 6.39 -13.11
CA GLY A 107 0.77 7.34 -12.33
C GLY A 107 0.08 7.83 -11.05
N ARG A 108 -1.05 7.21 -10.65
CA ARG A 108 -1.80 7.61 -9.43
C ARG A 108 -1.62 6.65 -8.25
N ALA A 109 -0.80 5.61 -8.43
CA ALA A 109 -0.33 4.74 -7.37
C ALA A 109 0.99 5.23 -6.74
N MET A 110 1.72 6.09 -7.42
CA MET A 110 2.98 6.65 -6.92
C MET A 110 2.72 7.49 -5.66
N MET A 111 3.45 7.15 -4.60
CA MET A 111 3.49 7.91 -3.36
C MET A 111 4.54 9.02 -3.48
N ASP A 112 4.27 10.16 -2.89
CA ASP A 112 5.23 11.26 -2.85
C ASP A 112 6.47 10.84 -2.05
N PRO A 113 7.69 10.96 -2.60
CA PRO A 113 8.90 10.43 -1.96
C PRO A 113 9.37 11.21 -0.72
N ASP A 114 8.77 12.37 -0.42
CA ASP A 114 9.01 13.12 0.82
C ASP A 114 8.07 12.72 1.97
N GLU A 115 7.17 11.76 1.75
CA GLU A 115 6.46 11.10 2.83
C GLU A 115 7.43 10.24 3.65
N VAL A 116 7.17 10.14 4.94
CA VAL A 116 7.98 9.32 5.85
C VAL A 116 7.26 8.03 6.18
N THR A 117 7.88 6.92 5.85
CA THR A 117 7.30 5.59 6.02
C THR A 117 7.58 4.98 7.40
N LEU A 118 6.76 3.99 7.76
CA LEU A 118 7.01 3.14 8.93
C LEU A 118 8.37 2.44 8.85
N ALA A 119 8.79 2.01 7.64
CA ALA A 119 10.08 1.35 7.44
C ALA A 119 11.25 2.30 7.73
N GLU A 120 11.20 3.55 7.24
CA GLU A 120 12.21 4.56 7.55
C GLU A 120 12.30 4.83 9.05
N ARG A 121 11.16 5.01 9.74
CA ARG A 121 11.16 5.27 11.19
C ARG A 121 11.70 4.11 12.01
N LEU A 122 11.38 2.89 11.62
CA LEU A 122 11.91 1.70 12.29
C LEU A 122 13.39 1.51 11.96
N SER A 123 13.84 1.75 10.72
CA SER A 123 15.25 1.71 10.34
C SER A 123 16.07 2.75 11.11
N GLU A 124 15.61 4.00 11.22
CA GLU A 124 16.22 5.05 12.06
C GLU A 124 16.32 4.64 13.53
N ALA A 125 15.37 3.81 14.01
CA ALA A 125 15.37 3.27 15.37
C ALA A 125 16.24 2.01 15.54
N GLY A 126 16.96 1.58 14.49
CA GLY A 126 17.88 0.44 14.53
C GLY A 126 17.28 -0.92 14.18
N TYR A 127 16.04 -0.95 13.67
CA TYR A 127 15.47 -2.16 13.10
C TYR A 127 16.09 -2.48 11.75
N GLN A 128 16.23 -3.76 11.43
CA GLN A 128 16.44 -4.19 10.06
C GLN A 128 15.08 -4.33 9.39
N THR A 129 14.96 -3.83 8.16
CA THR A 129 13.66 -3.72 7.49
C THR A 129 13.64 -4.53 6.21
N GLY A 130 12.58 -5.30 5.99
CA GLY A 130 12.43 -6.14 4.80
C GLY A 130 11.02 -6.12 4.23
N ILE A 131 10.88 -6.09 2.91
CA ILE A 131 9.62 -6.23 2.19
C ILE A 131 9.66 -7.42 1.23
N PHE A 132 8.62 -8.24 1.25
CA PHE A 132 8.48 -9.45 0.45
C PHE A 132 7.11 -9.47 -0.21
N GLY A 133 7.06 -9.18 -1.52
CA GLY A 133 5.84 -9.16 -2.30
C GLY A 133 5.51 -7.82 -2.95
N LYS A 134 4.29 -7.35 -2.83
CA LYS A 134 3.76 -6.18 -3.52
C LYS A 134 4.06 -4.88 -2.79
N TRP A 135 4.76 -3.96 -3.44
CA TRP A 135 4.94 -2.58 -2.97
C TRP A 135 3.81 -1.67 -3.44
N HIS A 136 3.70 -1.44 -4.74
CA HIS A 136 2.64 -0.68 -5.41
C HIS A 136 2.57 0.81 -5.03
N LEU A 137 3.70 1.44 -4.72
CA LEU A 137 3.77 2.87 -4.38
C LEU A 137 4.78 3.65 -5.26
N GLY A 138 5.16 3.07 -6.40
CA GLY A 138 6.11 3.60 -7.38
C GLY A 138 7.25 2.63 -7.67
N ASP A 139 7.58 2.45 -8.95
CA ASP A 139 8.52 1.43 -9.42
C ASP A 139 9.93 1.98 -9.68
N ASN A 140 10.09 3.31 -9.69
CA ASN A 140 11.34 4.01 -10.01
C ASN A 140 11.84 4.89 -8.86
N TYR A 141 13.14 5.22 -8.90
CA TYR A 141 13.75 6.15 -7.95
C TYR A 141 13.03 7.51 -7.95
N PRO A 142 12.78 8.13 -6.79
CA PRO A 142 13.12 7.70 -5.43
C PRO A 142 11.98 6.99 -4.67
N MET A 143 11.05 6.33 -5.36
CA MET A 143 9.82 5.76 -4.78
C MET A 143 9.90 4.25 -4.53
N ARG A 144 11.02 3.59 -4.86
CA ARG A 144 11.20 2.13 -4.69
C ARG A 144 11.28 1.79 -3.19
N PRO A 145 10.99 0.55 -2.78
CA PRO A 145 11.07 0.16 -1.37
C PRO A 145 12.42 0.49 -0.70
N MET A 146 13.54 0.24 -1.40
CA MET A 146 14.88 0.52 -0.88
C MET A 146 15.15 2.03 -0.72
N ASP A 147 14.40 2.89 -1.43
CA ASP A 147 14.49 4.35 -1.28
C ASP A 147 13.55 4.85 -0.16
N GLN A 148 12.66 3.99 0.33
CA GLN A 148 11.60 4.27 1.30
C GLN A 148 11.78 3.45 2.61
N GLY A 149 13.05 3.15 2.95
CA GLY A 149 13.45 2.63 4.25
C GLY A 149 13.52 1.12 4.40
N PHE A 150 13.46 0.33 3.31
CA PHE A 150 13.67 -1.11 3.36
C PHE A 150 15.09 -1.50 3.01
N ASP A 151 15.79 -2.17 3.93
CA ASP A 151 17.15 -2.69 3.74
C ASP A 151 17.18 -3.90 2.80
N GLU A 152 16.10 -4.68 2.76
CA GLU A 152 15.94 -5.88 1.95
C GLU A 152 14.60 -5.82 1.21
N SER A 153 14.59 -6.07 -0.10
CA SER A 153 13.37 -6.10 -0.89
C SER A 153 13.37 -7.25 -1.88
N LEU A 154 12.34 -8.08 -1.87
CA LEU A 154 12.05 -9.06 -2.92
C LEU A 154 10.61 -8.86 -3.37
N ILE A 155 10.42 -8.20 -4.49
CA ILE A 155 9.11 -7.69 -4.91
C ILE A 155 8.79 -8.01 -6.37
N HIS A 156 7.49 -7.97 -6.72
CA HIS A 156 7.09 -7.67 -8.09
C HIS A 156 6.77 -6.17 -8.22
N ARG A 157 6.96 -5.61 -9.41
CA ARG A 157 6.63 -4.20 -9.71
C ARG A 157 5.15 -4.02 -10.01
N GLY A 158 4.69 -2.76 -10.00
CA GLY A 158 3.33 -2.37 -10.32
C GLY A 158 2.28 -2.82 -9.31
N GLY A 159 1.04 -2.83 -9.75
CA GLY A 159 -0.13 -3.14 -8.93
C GLY A 159 -0.53 -4.61 -8.91
N GLY A 160 0.16 -5.48 -9.64
CA GLY A 160 -0.12 -6.90 -9.70
C GLY A 160 0.64 -7.60 -10.81
N ILE A 161 0.89 -8.88 -10.64
CA ILE A 161 1.43 -9.76 -11.67
C ILE A 161 0.49 -9.77 -12.88
N GLY A 162 1.02 -9.77 -14.10
CA GLY A 162 0.25 -9.63 -15.35
C GLY A 162 -0.02 -8.18 -15.76
N GLN A 163 0.58 -7.20 -15.08
CA GLN A 163 0.43 -5.78 -15.38
C GLN A 163 1.63 -5.22 -16.18
N PRO A 164 1.55 -3.96 -16.68
CA PRO A 164 2.60 -3.40 -17.55
C PRO A 164 4.00 -3.28 -16.95
N SER A 165 4.14 -3.45 -15.65
CA SER A 165 5.44 -3.42 -14.94
C SER A 165 6.14 -4.78 -14.87
N ASP A 166 5.51 -5.85 -15.36
CA ASP A 166 6.14 -7.16 -15.38
C ASP A 166 7.41 -7.17 -16.24
N PRO A 167 8.43 -7.96 -15.87
CA PRO A 167 9.61 -8.18 -16.68
C PRO A 167 9.27 -8.76 -18.05
N ILE A 168 9.97 -8.31 -19.08
CA ILE A 168 9.74 -8.73 -20.46
C ILE A 168 10.01 -10.23 -20.61
N GLY A 169 9.01 -10.96 -21.14
CA GLY A 169 9.10 -12.41 -21.37
C GLY A 169 8.75 -13.26 -20.14
N ALA A 170 8.43 -12.62 -19.02
CA ALA A 170 8.01 -13.28 -17.79
C ALA A 170 6.64 -12.79 -17.30
N GLU A 171 5.86 -12.17 -18.20
CA GLU A 171 4.60 -11.54 -17.86
C GLU A 171 3.55 -12.55 -17.36
N GLY A 172 2.86 -12.21 -16.29
CA GLY A 172 1.69 -12.93 -15.78
C GLY A 172 1.97 -14.23 -15.02
N LYS A 173 3.20 -14.48 -14.59
CA LYS A 173 3.57 -15.74 -13.93
C LYS A 173 3.59 -15.61 -12.41
N TYR A 174 2.83 -16.48 -11.73
CA TYR A 174 2.95 -16.74 -10.30
C TYR A 174 3.92 -17.88 -9.99
N THR A 175 4.00 -18.88 -10.88
CA THR A 175 4.94 -20.00 -10.79
C THR A 175 6.20 -19.69 -11.57
N ASP A 176 7.35 -19.90 -10.97
CA ASP A 176 8.67 -19.57 -11.48
C ASP A 176 8.75 -18.12 -12.00
N PRO A 177 8.41 -17.14 -11.13
CA PRO A 177 8.34 -15.74 -11.52
C PRO A 177 9.73 -15.13 -11.69
N THR A 178 9.81 -14.06 -12.49
CA THR A 178 10.92 -13.12 -12.39
C THR A 178 10.52 -11.99 -11.46
N LEU A 179 11.25 -11.81 -10.37
CA LEU A 179 11.02 -10.80 -9.35
C LEU A 179 12.16 -9.78 -9.34
N PHE A 180 12.07 -8.78 -8.46
CA PHE A 180 13.12 -7.78 -8.25
C PHE A 180 13.67 -7.92 -6.83
N HIS A 181 14.95 -8.26 -6.72
CA HIS A 181 15.68 -8.32 -5.45
C HIS A 181 16.59 -7.10 -5.34
N ASN A 182 16.28 -6.20 -4.42
CA ASN A 182 17.01 -4.93 -4.23
C ASN A 182 17.22 -4.14 -5.55
N GLY A 183 16.22 -4.18 -6.44
CA GLY A 183 16.22 -3.51 -7.73
C GLY A 183 16.63 -4.37 -8.93
N ASP A 184 17.35 -5.45 -8.72
CA ASP A 184 17.83 -6.34 -9.76
C ASP A 184 16.80 -7.42 -10.11
N GLU A 185 16.63 -7.72 -11.41
CA GLU A 185 15.78 -8.82 -11.87
C GLU A 185 16.39 -10.17 -11.49
N VAL A 186 15.59 -11.02 -10.85
CA VAL A 186 15.98 -12.38 -10.45
C VAL A 186 14.91 -13.39 -10.84
N ALA A 187 15.31 -14.43 -11.56
CA ALA A 187 14.45 -15.58 -11.84
C ALA A 187 14.34 -16.45 -10.58
N MET A 188 13.14 -16.75 -10.16
CA MET A 188 12.85 -17.56 -8.98
C MET A 188 12.25 -18.91 -9.41
N GLU A 189 12.33 -19.90 -8.53
CA GLU A 189 11.70 -21.22 -8.71
C GLU A 189 10.64 -21.42 -7.63
N GLY A 190 9.45 -21.89 -8.01
CA GLY A 190 8.33 -22.12 -7.11
C GLY A 190 7.19 -21.11 -7.27
N TYR A 191 6.20 -21.20 -6.38
CA TYR A 191 5.02 -20.34 -6.41
C TYR A 191 5.28 -19.03 -5.64
N CYS A 192 4.87 -17.91 -6.21
CA CYS A 192 5.21 -16.56 -5.78
C CYS A 192 4.92 -16.29 -4.28
N THR A 193 3.76 -16.75 -3.78
CA THR A 193 3.40 -16.59 -2.35
C THR A 193 4.36 -17.35 -1.45
N ASP A 194 4.72 -18.60 -1.81
CA ASP A 194 5.66 -19.42 -1.05
C ASP A 194 7.04 -18.74 -1.00
N ILE A 195 7.50 -18.22 -2.15
CA ILE A 195 8.77 -17.50 -2.26
C ILE A 195 8.82 -16.29 -1.33
N PHE A 196 7.75 -15.49 -1.25
CA PHE A 196 7.71 -14.32 -0.38
C PHE A 196 7.76 -14.69 1.10
N PHE A 197 7.01 -15.71 1.51
CA PHE A 197 7.05 -16.18 2.90
C PHE A 197 8.40 -16.82 3.24
N ASP A 198 8.99 -17.60 2.34
CA ASP A 198 10.31 -18.19 2.57
C ASP A 198 11.41 -17.14 2.70
N ALA A 199 11.40 -16.13 1.85
CA ALA A 199 12.33 -15.01 1.95
C ALA A 199 12.16 -14.22 3.27
N ALA A 200 10.92 -14.00 3.70
CA ALA A 200 10.63 -13.35 4.98
C ALA A 200 11.09 -14.18 6.19
N ILE A 201 10.90 -15.50 6.15
CA ILE A 201 11.37 -16.43 7.20
C ILE A 201 12.90 -16.44 7.25
N ASP A 202 13.56 -16.48 6.10
CA ASP A 202 15.02 -16.42 6.01
C ASP A 202 15.58 -15.08 6.52
N PHE A 203 14.90 -13.97 6.20
CA PHE A 203 15.21 -12.66 6.72
C PHE A 203 15.09 -12.65 8.26
N ALA A 204 13.96 -13.10 8.80
CA ALA A 204 13.74 -13.18 10.26
C ALA A 204 14.81 -14.03 10.96
N ARG A 205 15.20 -15.18 10.37
CA ARG A 205 16.28 -16.04 10.87
C ARG A 205 17.62 -15.30 10.92
N LYS A 206 18.01 -14.63 9.83
CA LYS A 206 19.27 -13.85 9.75
C LYS A 206 19.31 -12.74 10.81
N GLN A 207 18.19 -12.03 11.01
CA GLN A 207 18.14 -10.95 12.01
C GLN A 207 18.17 -11.49 13.44
N THR A 208 17.49 -12.61 13.70
CA THR A 208 17.59 -13.31 15.00
C THR A 208 19.01 -13.73 15.30
N GLU A 209 19.72 -14.33 14.34
CA GLU A 209 21.13 -14.72 14.47
C GLU A 209 22.06 -13.51 14.73
N SER A 210 21.72 -12.34 14.16
CA SER A 210 22.48 -11.10 14.37
C SER A 210 22.12 -10.36 15.66
N GLY A 211 21.07 -10.77 16.36
CA GLY A 211 20.56 -10.14 17.58
C GLY A 211 19.91 -8.78 17.37
N LYS A 212 19.47 -8.47 16.15
CA LYS A 212 18.81 -7.20 15.81
C LYS A 212 17.28 -7.38 15.73
N PRO A 213 16.49 -6.40 16.22
CA PRO A 213 15.08 -6.37 15.97
C PRO A 213 14.81 -6.14 14.48
N PHE A 214 13.69 -6.63 13.97
CA PHE A 214 13.36 -6.49 12.55
C PHE A 214 11.90 -6.11 12.32
N PHE A 215 11.68 -5.44 11.20
CA PHE A 215 10.38 -5.20 10.60
C PHE A 215 10.30 -5.94 9.25
N SER A 216 9.33 -6.84 9.11
CA SER A 216 9.08 -7.59 7.87
C SER A 216 7.67 -7.29 7.36
N TYR A 217 7.56 -6.78 6.13
CA TYR A 217 6.28 -6.56 5.45
C TYR A 217 6.09 -7.65 4.39
N ILE A 218 5.23 -8.63 4.68
CA ILE A 218 4.85 -9.71 3.76
C ILE A 218 3.56 -9.30 3.06
N ALA A 219 3.69 -8.75 1.86
CA ALA A 219 2.58 -8.20 1.09
C ALA A 219 2.31 -9.11 -0.12
N THR A 220 1.46 -10.13 0.05
CA THR A 220 1.19 -11.07 -1.04
C THR A 220 0.49 -10.39 -2.20
N ASN A 221 0.75 -10.85 -3.46
CA ASN A 221 -0.10 -10.48 -4.58
C ASN A 221 -1.38 -11.35 -4.61
N ALA A 222 -1.34 -12.54 -4.04
CA ALA A 222 -2.51 -13.42 -3.91
C ALA A 222 -3.51 -12.84 -2.87
N PRO A 223 -4.83 -13.07 -3.10
CA PRO A 223 -5.47 -13.72 -4.22
C PRO A 223 -5.87 -12.79 -5.39
N HIS A 224 -5.13 -11.72 -5.68
CA HIS A 224 -5.33 -10.87 -6.87
C HIS A 224 -5.05 -11.68 -8.16
N GLY A 225 -5.78 -11.37 -9.25
CA GLY A 225 -5.50 -11.98 -10.55
C GLY A 225 -4.09 -11.63 -11.11
N PRO A 226 -3.64 -12.34 -12.14
CA PRO A 226 -4.37 -13.33 -12.96
C PRO A 226 -4.61 -14.65 -12.23
N PHE A 227 -5.66 -15.38 -12.65
CA PHE A 227 -6.05 -16.64 -12.01
C PHE A 227 -5.69 -17.89 -12.84
N ASP A 228 -4.95 -17.73 -13.93
CA ASP A 228 -4.60 -18.86 -14.82
C ASP A 228 -3.47 -19.70 -14.23
N ASP A 229 -2.65 -19.13 -13.35
CA ASP A 229 -1.52 -19.74 -12.68
C ASP A 229 -1.72 -19.70 -11.15
N VAL A 230 -2.18 -20.80 -10.58
CA VAL A 230 -2.53 -20.95 -9.16
C VAL A 230 -1.98 -22.27 -8.62
N PRO A 231 -1.86 -22.48 -7.29
CA PRO A 231 -1.38 -23.74 -6.72
C PRO A 231 -2.22 -24.93 -7.19
N ASN A 232 -1.66 -25.74 -8.08
CA ASN A 232 -2.41 -26.75 -8.85
C ASN A 232 -3.07 -27.81 -7.98
N GLU A 233 -2.42 -28.30 -6.93
CA GLU A 233 -2.97 -29.33 -6.05
C GLU A 233 -4.22 -28.81 -5.33
N LEU A 234 -4.14 -27.61 -4.77
CA LEU A 234 -5.27 -26.95 -4.10
C LEU A 234 -6.39 -26.62 -5.08
N TYR A 235 -6.05 -26.18 -6.30
CA TYR A 235 -7.06 -25.92 -7.33
C TYR A 235 -7.83 -27.19 -7.72
N GLU A 236 -7.19 -28.33 -7.93
CA GLU A 236 -7.85 -29.60 -8.27
C GLU A 236 -8.79 -30.08 -7.15
N GLU A 237 -8.46 -29.81 -5.88
CA GLU A 237 -9.37 -30.03 -4.75
C GLU A 237 -10.58 -29.11 -4.81
N TYR A 238 -10.38 -27.79 -4.93
CA TYR A 238 -11.46 -26.81 -4.97
C TYR A 238 -12.35 -26.90 -6.19
N LYS A 239 -11.85 -27.39 -7.31
CA LYS A 239 -12.61 -27.61 -8.54
C LYS A 239 -13.79 -28.58 -8.37
N GLN A 240 -13.76 -29.41 -7.32
CA GLN A 240 -14.82 -30.33 -6.99
C GLN A 240 -15.86 -29.74 -6.01
N VAL A 241 -15.66 -28.51 -5.53
CA VAL A 241 -16.50 -27.86 -4.51
C VAL A 241 -17.71 -27.20 -5.16
N ASP A 242 -18.88 -27.36 -4.57
CA ASP A 242 -20.07 -26.57 -4.90
C ASP A 242 -20.01 -25.20 -4.21
N PHE A 243 -19.72 -24.16 -4.97
CA PHE A 243 -19.64 -22.78 -4.47
C PHE A 243 -21.00 -22.07 -4.33
N SER A 244 -22.13 -22.76 -4.57
CA SER A 244 -23.46 -22.16 -4.43
C SER A 244 -23.69 -21.44 -3.08
N PRO A 245 -23.19 -21.93 -1.92
CA PRO A 245 -23.40 -21.27 -0.63
C PRO A 245 -22.75 -19.89 -0.49
N ILE A 246 -21.71 -19.60 -1.26
CA ILE A 246 -21.00 -18.32 -1.17
C ILE A 246 -21.23 -17.40 -2.37
N LEU A 247 -22.05 -17.80 -3.34
CA LEU A 247 -22.46 -16.92 -4.44
C LEU A 247 -23.45 -15.86 -3.94
N VAL A 248 -23.20 -14.63 -4.31
CA VAL A 248 -24.06 -13.48 -3.95
C VAL A 248 -25.32 -13.38 -4.84
N ASN A 249 -25.28 -13.93 -6.04
CA ASN A 249 -26.38 -13.87 -7.01
C ASN A 249 -26.58 -15.19 -7.74
N ASP A 250 -27.84 -15.51 -8.08
CA ASP A 250 -28.15 -16.57 -9.02
C ASP A 250 -27.62 -16.25 -10.42
N LEU A 251 -26.84 -17.17 -10.96
CA LEU A 251 -26.24 -17.04 -12.28
C LEU A 251 -26.80 -18.08 -13.26
N PRO A 252 -27.00 -17.74 -14.55
CA PRO A 252 -27.27 -18.74 -15.57
C PRO A 252 -26.20 -19.84 -15.59
N ALA A 253 -26.59 -21.09 -15.87
CA ALA A 253 -25.70 -22.26 -15.74
C ALA A 253 -24.30 -22.08 -16.37
N LYS A 254 -24.22 -21.51 -17.59
CA LYS A 254 -22.93 -21.26 -18.28
C LYS A 254 -22.05 -20.26 -17.53
N ARG A 255 -22.62 -19.22 -16.93
CA ARG A 255 -21.88 -18.22 -16.15
C ARG A 255 -21.52 -18.78 -14.78
N ARG A 256 -22.37 -19.62 -14.19
CA ARG A 256 -22.12 -20.30 -12.91
C ARG A 256 -20.88 -21.19 -12.98
N SER A 257 -20.71 -21.98 -14.06
CA SER A 257 -19.53 -22.83 -14.23
C SER A 257 -18.22 -22.02 -14.29
N ALA A 258 -18.20 -20.91 -15.03
CA ALA A 258 -17.03 -20.05 -15.11
C ALA A 258 -16.73 -19.33 -13.77
N GLU A 259 -17.79 -18.95 -13.03
CA GLU A 259 -17.62 -18.34 -11.71
C GLU A 259 -17.12 -19.36 -10.68
N PHE A 260 -17.60 -20.61 -10.73
CA PHE A 260 -17.10 -21.70 -9.88
C PHE A 260 -15.63 -22.00 -10.13
N ASP A 261 -15.19 -22.06 -11.39
CA ASP A 261 -13.78 -22.23 -11.75
C ASP A 261 -12.94 -21.08 -11.18
N LYS A 262 -13.41 -19.83 -11.35
CA LYS A 262 -12.74 -18.66 -10.77
C LYS A 262 -12.67 -18.72 -9.23
N LEU A 263 -13.76 -19.11 -8.57
CA LEU A 263 -13.79 -19.24 -7.11
C LEU A 263 -12.88 -20.38 -6.63
N ALA A 264 -12.78 -21.49 -7.36
CA ALA A 264 -11.86 -22.57 -7.05
C ALA A 264 -10.40 -22.08 -7.07
N ARG A 265 -10.02 -21.29 -8.07
CA ARG A 265 -8.69 -20.69 -8.21
C ARG A 265 -8.39 -19.71 -7.07
N ILE A 266 -9.31 -18.80 -6.78
CA ILE A 266 -9.19 -17.85 -5.66
C ILE A 266 -9.06 -18.60 -4.33
N SER A 267 -9.87 -19.63 -4.10
CA SER A 267 -9.83 -20.42 -2.87
C SER A 267 -8.50 -21.16 -2.70
N ALA A 268 -7.94 -21.67 -3.81
CA ALA A 268 -6.61 -22.28 -3.81
C ALA A 268 -5.51 -21.27 -3.39
N MET A 269 -5.55 -20.05 -3.92
CA MET A 269 -4.62 -19.00 -3.56
C MET A 269 -4.76 -18.60 -2.08
N ILE A 270 -5.99 -18.50 -1.56
CA ILE A 270 -6.24 -18.14 -0.14
C ILE A 270 -5.75 -19.25 0.79
N THR A 271 -6.02 -20.51 0.47
CA THR A 271 -5.54 -21.65 1.26
C THR A 271 -4.01 -21.73 1.26
N ASN A 272 -3.36 -21.44 0.13
CA ASN A 272 -1.90 -21.35 0.07
C ASN A 272 -1.35 -20.21 0.96
N ILE A 273 -2.00 -19.05 1.02
CA ILE A 273 -1.63 -17.99 1.99
C ILE A 273 -1.73 -18.53 3.42
N ASP A 274 -2.83 -19.20 3.76
CA ASP A 274 -3.06 -19.76 5.11
C ASP A 274 -2.00 -20.81 5.49
N GLU A 275 -1.62 -21.70 4.57
CA GLU A 275 -0.55 -22.68 4.78
C GLU A 275 0.79 -22.00 5.07
N ASN A 276 1.11 -20.92 4.34
CA ASN A 276 2.31 -20.14 4.56
C ASN A 276 2.28 -19.36 5.90
N VAL A 277 1.14 -18.87 6.33
CA VAL A 277 0.97 -18.30 7.69
C VAL A 277 1.29 -19.36 8.74
N GLY A 278 0.79 -20.58 8.59
CA GLY A 278 1.14 -21.71 9.47
C GLY A 278 2.65 -22.01 9.50
N LYS A 279 3.29 -22.03 8.33
CA LYS A 279 4.75 -22.20 8.18
C LYS A 279 5.55 -21.10 8.87
N LEU A 280 5.10 -19.84 8.74
CA LEU A 280 5.71 -18.70 9.43
C LEU A 280 5.65 -18.87 10.94
N PHE A 281 4.49 -19.17 11.53
CA PHE A 281 4.34 -19.37 12.96
C PHE A 281 5.21 -20.52 13.49
N ALA A 282 5.24 -21.64 12.78
CA ALA A 282 6.12 -22.77 13.11
C ALA A 282 7.61 -22.38 13.08
N SER A 283 7.99 -21.48 12.17
CA SER A 283 9.36 -20.96 12.06
C SER A 283 9.70 -20.02 13.21
N LEU A 284 8.78 -19.14 13.62
CA LEU A 284 8.96 -18.26 14.78
C LEU A 284 9.09 -19.06 16.08
N ASP A 285 8.32 -20.15 16.23
CA ASP A 285 8.44 -21.08 17.37
C ASP A 285 9.81 -21.76 17.38
N LYS A 286 10.28 -22.26 16.22
CA LYS A 286 11.60 -22.90 16.08
C LYS A 286 12.76 -21.94 16.38
N LEU A 287 12.61 -20.67 16.02
CA LEU A 287 13.60 -19.62 16.30
C LEU A 287 13.52 -19.13 17.77
N GLY A 288 12.47 -19.48 18.50
CA GLY A 288 12.27 -19.05 19.89
C GLY A 288 11.94 -17.56 20.04
N ILE A 289 11.41 -16.92 18.99
CA ILE A 289 11.15 -15.47 18.99
C ILE A 289 9.65 -15.11 18.95
N ARG A 290 8.75 -16.10 18.86
CA ARG A 290 7.30 -15.87 18.71
C ARG A 290 6.74 -14.99 19.83
N GLU A 291 7.17 -15.22 21.08
CA GLU A 291 6.68 -14.51 22.27
C GLU A 291 6.84 -12.99 22.14
N ASN A 292 7.99 -12.53 21.63
CA ASN A 292 8.29 -11.10 21.44
C ASN A 292 8.30 -10.68 19.96
N THR A 293 7.40 -11.26 19.17
CA THR A 293 7.17 -10.86 17.78
C THR A 293 5.71 -10.45 17.60
N ILE A 294 5.50 -9.21 17.14
CA ILE A 294 4.19 -8.72 16.72
C ILE A 294 3.92 -9.28 15.33
N VAL A 295 2.82 -10.01 15.16
CA VAL A 295 2.36 -10.47 13.84
C VAL A 295 0.98 -9.91 13.57
N LEU A 296 0.86 -9.08 12.53
CA LEU A 296 -0.41 -8.56 12.05
C LEU A 296 -0.86 -9.31 10.81
N TYR A 297 -2.17 -9.57 10.69
CA TYR A 297 -2.78 -10.02 9.45
C TYR A 297 -3.98 -9.16 9.08
N LEU A 298 -3.99 -8.66 7.82
CA LEU A 298 -5.07 -7.87 7.26
C LEU A 298 -5.13 -8.04 5.73
N ASN A 299 -6.21 -7.54 5.11
CA ASN A 299 -6.32 -7.39 3.66
C ASN A 299 -6.33 -5.91 3.26
N ASP A 300 -5.90 -5.62 2.03
CA ASP A 300 -5.74 -4.24 1.56
C ASP A 300 -7.04 -3.59 1.06
N ASN A 301 -8.02 -4.36 0.63
CA ASN A 301 -9.38 -3.93 0.25
C ASN A 301 -10.34 -5.12 0.22
N GLY A 302 -11.59 -4.88 -0.10
CA GLY A 302 -12.56 -5.95 -0.31
C GLY A 302 -12.28 -6.79 -1.56
N PRO A 303 -13.00 -7.92 -1.75
CA PRO A 303 -12.71 -8.90 -2.79
C PRO A 303 -13.00 -8.37 -4.21
N ASN A 304 -12.16 -8.73 -5.18
CA ASN A 304 -12.34 -8.38 -6.59
C ASN A 304 -13.32 -9.34 -7.31
N SER A 305 -14.33 -9.79 -6.62
CA SER A 305 -15.43 -10.57 -7.19
C SER A 305 -16.63 -10.54 -6.27
N ARG A 306 -17.81 -10.85 -6.80
CA ARG A 306 -19.04 -10.92 -6.01
C ARG A 306 -19.14 -12.29 -5.34
N ARG A 307 -18.60 -12.41 -4.15
CA ARG A 307 -18.68 -13.59 -3.31
C ARG A 307 -19.06 -13.21 -1.88
N PHE A 308 -19.20 -14.18 -1.00
CA PHE A 308 -19.54 -13.93 0.40
C PHE A 308 -18.58 -12.93 1.06
N VAL A 309 -19.14 -11.90 1.67
CA VAL A 309 -18.42 -10.82 2.37
C VAL A 309 -18.98 -10.60 3.78
N GLY A 310 -19.26 -11.67 4.51
CA GLY A 310 -19.82 -11.56 5.86
C GLY A 310 -21.21 -10.90 5.90
N ASN A 311 -22.03 -11.05 4.86
CA ASN A 311 -23.32 -10.38 4.68
C ASN A 311 -23.26 -8.84 4.58
N MET A 312 -22.11 -8.25 4.34
CA MET A 312 -21.96 -6.82 4.09
C MET A 312 -22.31 -6.46 2.64
N ARG A 313 -22.56 -5.20 2.37
CA ARG A 313 -22.74 -4.67 1.01
C ARG A 313 -21.39 -4.30 0.42
N GLY A 314 -21.22 -4.55 -0.88
CA GLY A 314 -20.06 -4.06 -1.65
C GLY A 314 -18.93 -5.07 -1.81
N ASN A 315 -17.97 -4.67 -2.62
CA ASN A 315 -16.73 -5.39 -2.93
C ASN A 315 -15.67 -4.36 -3.36
N LYS A 316 -14.47 -4.78 -3.76
CA LYS A 316 -13.38 -3.90 -4.26
C LYS A 316 -13.93 -2.75 -5.10
N THR A 317 -13.35 -1.57 -4.99
CA THR A 317 -13.76 -0.29 -5.59
C THR A 317 -15.00 0.38 -5.00
N GLN A 318 -15.79 -0.30 -4.16
CA GLN A 318 -16.94 0.28 -3.50
C GLN A 318 -16.60 0.74 -2.09
N VAL A 319 -17.18 1.87 -1.67
CA VAL A 319 -16.97 2.45 -0.34
C VAL A 319 -17.92 1.90 0.73
N ASP A 320 -18.73 0.91 0.37
CA ASP A 320 -19.54 0.11 1.28
C ASP A 320 -18.66 -0.85 2.10
N ASP A 321 -19.16 -1.37 3.22
CA ASP A 321 -18.34 -2.16 4.16
C ASP A 321 -17.67 -3.38 3.53
N GLY A 322 -18.32 -4.08 2.62
CA GLY A 322 -17.69 -5.20 1.90
C GLY A 322 -16.51 -4.81 1.01
N GLY A 323 -16.38 -3.52 0.69
CA GLY A 323 -15.24 -2.99 -0.09
C GLY A 323 -14.10 -2.42 0.75
N ILE A 324 -14.38 -2.01 1.99
CA ILE A 324 -13.42 -1.31 2.87
C ILE A 324 -13.21 -1.97 4.23
N ARG A 325 -13.93 -3.06 4.55
CA ARG A 325 -13.76 -3.78 5.81
C ARG A 325 -12.65 -4.81 5.68
N SER A 326 -11.73 -4.81 6.62
CA SER A 326 -10.71 -5.83 6.80
C SER A 326 -10.79 -6.40 8.21
N PRO A 327 -10.63 -7.71 8.45
CA PRO A 327 -10.27 -8.17 9.78
C PRO A 327 -8.85 -7.66 10.08
N LEU A 328 -8.59 -7.28 11.33
CA LEU A 328 -7.23 -7.10 11.80
C LEU A 328 -6.99 -8.04 12.97
N LEU A 329 -6.08 -8.99 12.77
CA LEU A 329 -5.55 -9.86 13.81
C LEU A 329 -4.23 -9.27 14.31
N PHE A 330 -4.12 -9.06 15.62
CA PHE A 330 -2.93 -8.51 16.26
C PHE A 330 -2.39 -9.53 17.26
N HIS A 331 -1.39 -10.28 16.83
CA HIS A 331 -0.74 -11.32 17.64
C HIS A 331 0.53 -10.78 18.31
N TRP A 332 0.56 -10.74 19.64
CA TRP A 332 1.75 -10.38 20.42
C TRP A 332 1.67 -11.02 21.80
N PRO A 333 2.05 -12.30 21.96
CA PRO A 333 1.81 -13.07 23.19
C PRO A 333 2.41 -12.43 24.45
N ALA A 334 3.53 -11.72 24.33
CA ALA A 334 4.16 -11.04 25.47
C ALA A 334 3.30 -9.92 26.08
N LYS A 335 2.29 -9.40 25.38
CA LYS A 335 1.56 -8.18 25.77
C LYS A 335 0.05 -8.24 25.56
N ILE A 336 -0.45 -9.08 24.68
CA ILE A 336 -1.84 -9.09 24.22
C ILE A 336 -2.41 -10.50 24.37
N ASP A 337 -3.51 -10.61 25.10
CA ASP A 337 -4.29 -11.84 25.22
C ASP A 337 -5.28 -11.98 24.06
N ALA A 338 -5.65 -13.22 23.75
CA ALA A 338 -6.66 -13.53 22.73
C ALA A 338 -8.07 -13.00 23.06
N SER A 339 -8.32 -12.69 24.33
CA SER A 339 -9.54 -12.02 24.79
C SER A 339 -9.56 -10.52 24.54
N ASP A 340 -8.41 -9.91 24.23
CA ASP A 340 -8.26 -8.48 24.01
C ASP A 340 -8.80 -8.11 22.62
N THR A 341 -10.11 -7.99 22.56
CA THR A 341 -10.84 -7.61 21.35
C THR A 341 -11.46 -6.26 21.55
N THR A 342 -11.50 -5.45 20.50
CA THR A 342 -12.18 -4.16 20.53
C THR A 342 -13.13 -4.01 19.35
N ASP A 343 -14.25 -3.37 19.61
CA ASP A 343 -15.26 -3.01 18.62
C ASP A 343 -15.24 -1.52 18.27
N VAL A 344 -14.24 -0.76 18.75
CA VAL A 344 -14.09 0.63 18.34
C VAL A 344 -13.69 0.71 16.85
N MET A 345 -14.07 1.80 16.22
CA MET A 345 -13.75 2.02 14.81
C MET A 345 -12.29 2.44 14.64
N LEU A 346 -11.54 1.62 13.91
CA LEU A 346 -10.13 1.80 13.59
C LEU A 346 -9.89 1.72 12.08
N ALA A 347 -8.77 2.25 11.62
CA ALA A 347 -8.44 2.23 10.21
C ALA A 347 -6.94 2.06 9.95
N HIS A 348 -6.59 1.78 8.70
CA HIS A 348 -5.22 1.58 8.24
C HIS A 348 -4.25 2.72 8.57
N ILE A 349 -4.73 3.97 8.68
CA ILE A 349 -3.93 5.12 9.14
C ILE A 349 -3.43 4.97 10.59
N ASP A 350 -4.08 4.12 11.41
CA ASP A 350 -3.76 3.92 12.82
C ASP A 350 -2.62 2.92 13.04
N LEU A 351 -2.24 2.16 11.99
CA LEU A 351 -1.23 1.11 12.14
C LEU A 351 0.17 1.66 12.38
N MET A 352 0.59 2.68 11.64
CA MET A 352 1.91 3.28 11.86
C MET A 352 2.10 3.82 13.28
N PRO A 353 1.23 4.70 13.82
CA PRO A 353 1.41 5.18 15.18
C PRO A 353 1.33 4.06 16.23
N THR A 354 0.51 3.02 16.01
CA THR A 354 0.40 1.88 16.92
C THR A 354 1.67 1.02 16.93
N LEU A 355 2.26 0.76 15.77
CA LEU A 355 3.49 -0.03 15.69
C LEU A 355 4.71 0.74 16.20
N LEU A 356 4.79 2.05 15.96
CA LEU A 356 5.82 2.90 16.56
C LEU A 356 5.72 2.89 18.09
N ASP A 357 4.52 3.03 18.64
CA ASP A 357 4.23 2.97 20.07
C ASP A 357 4.64 1.60 20.67
N ALA A 358 4.23 0.51 20.02
CA ALA A 358 4.60 -0.85 20.43
C ALA A 358 6.11 -1.11 20.41
N CYS A 359 6.83 -0.46 19.52
CA CYS A 359 8.29 -0.54 19.40
C CYS A 359 9.04 0.47 20.30
N GLY A 360 8.32 1.33 21.04
CA GLY A 360 8.94 2.40 21.84
C GLY A 360 9.63 3.47 20.98
N VAL A 361 9.16 3.67 19.75
CA VAL A 361 9.68 4.68 18.80
C VAL A 361 8.77 5.89 18.81
N ALA A 362 9.35 7.08 18.93
CA ALA A 362 8.58 8.30 18.98
C ALA A 362 7.82 8.54 17.67
N VAL A 363 6.54 8.90 17.80
CA VAL A 363 5.74 9.34 16.66
C VAL A 363 6.28 10.68 16.15
N PRO A 364 6.50 10.87 14.84
CA PRO A 364 7.04 12.10 14.29
C PRO A 364 6.08 13.28 14.49
N GLU A 365 6.64 14.45 14.79
CA GLU A 365 5.86 15.69 14.83
C GLU A 365 5.55 16.21 13.41
N SER A 366 6.42 15.92 12.45
CA SER A 366 6.27 16.33 11.05
C SER A 366 6.82 15.24 10.11
N PRO A 367 6.07 14.88 9.07
CA PRO A 367 4.67 15.27 8.84
C PRO A 367 3.73 14.69 9.90
N ALA A 368 2.72 15.46 10.30
CA ALA A 368 1.74 15.03 11.30
C ALA A 368 0.94 13.82 10.78
N LEU A 369 0.73 12.83 11.65
CA LEU A 369 -0.08 11.66 11.33
C LEU A 369 -1.57 11.97 11.46
N ASP A 370 -2.40 11.32 10.65
CA ASP A 370 -3.86 11.35 10.76
C ASP A 370 -4.38 10.25 11.70
N GLY A 371 -3.60 9.18 11.85
CA GLY A 371 -3.91 8.04 12.72
C GLY A 371 -3.57 8.27 14.19
N LYS A 372 -4.10 7.39 15.05
CA LYS A 372 -3.85 7.36 16.49
C LYS A 372 -3.44 5.95 16.92
N SER A 373 -2.52 5.83 17.88
CA SER A 373 -2.20 4.52 18.47
C SER A 373 -3.40 3.94 19.20
N PHE A 374 -3.75 2.72 18.86
CA PHE A 374 -4.76 1.92 19.57
C PHE A 374 -4.13 0.85 20.47
N LEU A 375 -2.81 0.86 20.64
CA LEU A 375 -2.12 -0.09 21.52
C LEU A 375 -2.71 -0.13 22.92
N PRO A 376 -3.04 1.02 23.57
CA PRO A 376 -3.63 1.02 24.91
C PRO A 376 -4.95 0.24 25.04
N LEU A 377 -5.73 0.14 23.94
CA LEU A 377 -6.96 -0.70 23.93
C LEU A 377 -6.63 -2.20 24.00
N LEU A 378 -5.54 -2.62 23.37
CA LEU A 378 -5.14 -4.02 23.31
C LEU A 378 -4.34 -4.45 24.53
N THR A 379 -3.68 -3.52 25.23
CA THR A 379 -2.91 -3.80 26.47
C THR A 379 -3.74 -3.63 27.75
N GLY A 380 -5.02 -3.25 27.62
CA GLY A 380 -5.91 -3.00 28.76
C GLY A 380 -5.62 -1.71 29.54
N GLU A 381 -4.79 -0.83 28.98
CA GLU A 381 -4.50 0.50 29.56
C GLU A 381 -5.63 1.50 29.30
N MET A 382 -6.49 1.22 28.34
CA MET A 382 -7.65 2.03 27.94
C MET A 382 -8.85 1.15 27.64
N ASP A 383 -10.02 1.49 28.18
CA ASP A 383 -11.28 0.86 27.82
C ASP A 383 -11.86 1.44 26.52
N ASP A 384 -12.65 0.65 25.78
CA ASP A 384 -13.36 1.08 24.56
C ASP A 384 -14.19 2.37 24.76
N SER A 385 -14.78 2.55 25.97
CA SER A 385 -15.56 3.74 26.31
C SER A 385 -14.74 5.03 26.42
N GLN A 386 -13.43 4.92 26.57
CA GLN A 386 -12.49 6.05 26.64
C GLN A 386 -11.95 6.42 25.26
N TRP A 387 -12.16 5.55 24.24
CA TRP A 387 -11.77 5.87 22.88
C TRP A 387 -12.67 6.96 22.29
N GLU A 388 -12.06 8.02 21.83
CA GLU A 388 -12.79 9.16 21.25
C GLU A 388 -13.53 8.75 19.98
N THR A 389 -14.84 9.01 19.92
CA THR A 389 -15.60 8.88 18.67
C THR A 389 -15.04 9.83 17.63
N ARG A 390 -14.68 9.31 16.48
CA ARG A 390 -14.11 10.10 15.37
C ARG A 390 -14.75 9.74 14.05
N SER A 391 -14.71 10.69 13.14
CA SER A 391 -15.16 10.50 11.77
C SER A 391 -13.96 10.17 10.88
N ILE A 392 -14.04 9.09 10.09
CA ILE A 392 -13.00 8.66 9.15
C ILE A 392 -13.57 8.71 7.73
N ALA A 393 -12.85 9.36 6.83
CA ALA A 393 -13.22 9.42 5.42
C ALA A 393 -12.54 8.33 4.61
N PHE A 394 -13.27 7.74 3.66
CA PHE A 394 -12.79 6.79 2.68
C PHE A 394 -13.14 7.31 1.30
N GLN A 395 -12.12 7.71 0.57
CA GLN A 395 -12.24 8.13 -0.82
C GLN A 395 -10.98 7.82 -1.58
N THR A 396 -11.14 7.28 -2.77
CA THR A 396 -10.12 7.16 -3.81
C THR A 396 -10.66 7.76 -5.09
N HIS A 397 -9.79 8.12 -6.03
CA HIS A 397 -10.24 8.86 -7.20
C HIS A 397 -9.59 8.33 -8.48
N ARG A 398 -10.43 7.79 -9.37
CA ARG A 398 -10.01 7.39 -10.71
C ARG A 398 -10.03 8.59 -11.65
N GLY A 399 -8.89 9.22 -11.85
CA GLY A 399 -8.73 10.42 -12.65
C GLY A 399 -7.59 11.30 -12.17
N ASN A 400 -7.51 12.50 -12.73
CA ASN A 400 -6.37 13.38 -12.46
C ASN A 400 -6.54 14.19 -11.17
N VAL A 401 -7.71 14.77 -10.96
CA VAL A 401 -7.99 15.68 -9.86
C VAL A 401 -9.21 15.21 -9.10
N PRO A 402 -9.06 14.82 -7.83
CA PRO A 402 -10.18 14.43 -6.98
C PRO A 402 -11.30 15.47 -6.97
N GLN A 403 -12.53 14.98 -7.07
CA GLN A 403 -13.73 15.82 -6.97
C GLN A 403 -14.37 15.64 -5.59
N LYS A 404 -14.66 16.77 -4.93
CA LYS A 404 -15.36 16.77 -3.64
C LYS A 404 -16.71 16.07 -3.76
N PHE A 405 -17.05 15.22 -2.81
CA PHE A 405 -18.23 14.36 -2.78
C PHE A 405 -18.25 13.22 -3.82
N HIS A 406 -17.20 13.01 -4.60
CA HIS A 406 -17.17 11.92 -5.55
C HIS A 406 -16.87 10.59 -4.84
N HIS A 407 -17.76 9.61 -4.96
CA HIS A 407 -17.57 8.22 -4.54
C HIS A 407 -16.86 8.06 -3.18
N PHE A 408 -17.47 8.58 -2.13
CA PHE A 408 -16.89 8.63 -0.79
C PHE A 408 -17.78 7.97 0.26
N ALA A 409 -17.18 7.58 1.38
CA ALA A 409 -17.86 7.33 2.63
C ALA A 409 -17.27 8.22 3.72
N MET A 410 -18.14 8.80 4.57
CA MET A 410 -17.78 9.39 5.85
C MET A 410 -18.37 8.54 6.95
N HIS A 411 -17.52 7.89 7.71
CA HIS A 411 -17.91 6.91 8.70
C HIS A 411 -17.64 7.43 10.11
N GLU A 412 -18.66 7.47 10.95
CA GLU A 412 -18.62 7.76 12.37
C GLU A 412 -19.60 6.81 13.06
N HIS A 413 -19.06 5.70 13.53
CA HIS A 413 -19.87 4.60 14.04
C HIS A 413 -20.92 5.06 15.07
N PRO A 414 -22.18 4.63 14.95
CA PRO A 414 -22.70 3.64 13.99
C PRO A 414 -23.11 4.23 12.62
N TRP A 415 -22.98 5.53 12.40
CA TRP A 415 -23.45 6.21 11.20
C TRP A 415 -22.42 6.19 10.06
N LYS A 416 -22.92 5.99 8.85
CA LYS A 416 -22.12 6.04 7.63
C LYS A 416 -22.86 6.81 6.54
N LEU A 417 -22.29 7.93 6.13
CA LEU A 417 -22.75 8.74 5.00
C LEU A 417 -21.99 8.34 3.74
N VAL A 418 -22.70 8.05 2.66
CA VAL A 418 -22.11 7.54 1.41
C VAL A 418 -22.63 8.33 0.22
N HIS A 419 -21.77 8.56 -0.79
CA HIS A 419 -22.20 8.92 -2.14
C HIS A 419 -21.68 7.88 -3.14
N PRO A 420 -22.47 6.89 -3.56
CA PRO A 420 -22.05 5.81 -4.45
C PRO A 420 -22.09 6.24 -5.92
N SER A 421 -21.41 7.33 -6.30
CA SER A 421 -21.40 7.87 -7.66
C SER A 421 -20.71 6.97 -8.70
N GLY A 422 -19.95 5.98 -8.23
CA GLY A 422 -19.25 4.97 -9.04
C GLY A 422 -17.78 5.29 -9.27
N PHE A 423 -16.92 4.43 -8.78
CA PHE A 423 -15.46 4.55 -8.84
C PHE A 423 -14.91 4.72 -10.28
N GLY A 424 -15.49 4.01 -11.25
CA GLY A 424 -15.04 4.05 -12.66
C GLY A 424 -15.34 5.35 -13.42
N LYS A 425 -16.05 6.28 -12.81
CA LYS A 425 -16.33 7.60 -13.38
C LYS A 425 -15.35 8.61 -12.79
N GLU A 426 -14.71 9.41 -13.60
CA GLU A 426 -13.83 10.48 -13.11
C GLU A 426 -14.61 11.60 -12.41
N ARG A 427 -15.82 11.88 -12.86
CA ARG A 427 -16.67 12.96 -12.34
C ARG A 427 -18.14 12.52 -12.26
N PHE A 428 -18.86 13.14 -11.35
CA PHE A 428 -20.32 13.14 -11.34
C PHE A 428 -20.84 14.54 -11.65
N GLU A 429 -22.06 14.61 -12.16
CA GLU A 429 -22.75 15.86 -12.48
C GLU A 429 -23.93 16.07 -11.52
N GLY A 430 -24.25 17.35 -11.23
CA GLY A 430 -25.34 17.74 -10.37
C GLY A 430 -25.01 17.63 -8.87
N GLU A 431 -26.06 17.65 -8.05
CA GLU A 431 -25.92 17.53 -6.60
C GLU A 431 -25.68 16.07 -6.19
N PRO A 432 -24.79 15.82 -5.19
CA PRO A 432 -24.54 14.46 -4.72
C PRO A 432 -25.78 13.89 -4.02
N LYS A 433 -26.19 12.69 -4.44
CA LYS A 433 -27.23 11.92 -3.75
C LYS A 433 -26.58 11.17 -2.58
N LEU A 434 -26.75 11.73 -1.39
CA LEU A 434 -26.19 11.16 -0.18
C LEU A 434 -27.14 10.09 0.39
N GLU A 435 -26.58 8.95 0.79
CA GLU A 435 -27.26 7.88 1.49
C GLU A 435 -26.70 7.79 2.91
N LEU A 436 -27.56 7.56 3.91
CA LEU A 436 -27.17 7.43 5.31
C LEU A 436 -27.58 6.06 5.85
N TYR A 437 -26.65 5.37 6.51
CA TYR A 437 -26.88 4.06 7.10
C TYR A 437 -26.50 4.04 8.57
N ASN A 438 -27.27 3.28 9.38
CA ASN A 438 -26.88 2.88 10.73
C ASN A 438 -26.34 1.43 10.66
N LEU A 439 -25.04 1.25 10.75
CA LEU A 439 -24.39 -0.04 10.55
C LEU A 439 -24.57 -1.01 11.73
N GLU A 440 -25.02 -0.54 12.89
CA GLU A 440 -25.36 -1.40 14.03
C GLU A 440 -26.70 -2.10 13.81
N GLU A 441 -27.68 -1.40 13.26
CA GLU A 441 -29.01 -1.90 12.97
C GLU A 441 -29.12 -2.52 11.56
N ASP A 442 -28.35 -1.99 10.61
CA ASP A 442 -28.36 -2.40 9.19
C ASP A 442 -26.95 -2.59 8.63
N PRO A 443 -26.22 -3.63 9.05
CA PRO A 443 -24.88 -3.92 8.54
C PRO A 443 -24.86 -4.22 7.03
N LYS A 444 -26.03 -4.52 6.43
CA LYS A 444 -26.19 -4.78 4.99
C LYS A 444 -26.39 -3.50 4.16
N GLN A 445 -26.54 -2.35 4.81
CA GLN A 445 -26.79 -1.05 4.16
C GLN A 445 -27.97 -1.13 3.15
N GLN A 446 -29.12 -1.62 3.60
CA GLN A 446 -30.32 -1.79 2.78
C GLN A 446 -31.34 -0.68 2.97
N ASN A 447 -31.30 0.00 4.12
CA ASN A 447 -32.27 1.01 4.52
C ASN A 447 -31.61 2.39 4.55
N ASP A 448 -31.81 3.19 3.52
CA ASP A 448 -31.37 4.58 3.49
C ASP A 448 -32.21 5.41 4.50
N LEU A 449 -31.52 6.04 5.45
CA LEU A 449 -32.09 6.85 6.52
C LEU A 449 -31.85 8.36 6.32
N ALA A 450 -31.34 8.80 5.16
CA ALA A 450 -30.96 10.19 4.93
C ALA A 450 -32.12 11.18 5.15
N ASP A 451 -33.32 10.83 4.66
CA ASP A 451 -34.52 11.66 4.84
C ASP A 451 -35.04 11.68 6.29
N LYS A 452 -34.72 10.66 7.09
CA LYS A 452 -35.17 10.55 8.49
C LYS A 452 -34.25 11.26 9.47
N HIS A 453 -32.97 11.42 9.11
CA HIS A 453 -31.92 12.01 9.96
C HIS A 453 -31.12 13.10 9.24
N PRO A 454 -31.79 14.16 8.74
CA PRO A 454 -31.13 15.23 8.01
C PRO A 454 -30.05 15.96 8.83
N GLU A 455 -30.17 16.00 10.15
CA GLU A 455 -29.18 16.58 11.06
C GLU A 455 -27.88 15.78 11.07
N ILE A 456 -27.95 14.44 10.98
CA ILE A 456 -26.77 13.56 10.90
C ILE A 456 -26.13 13.68 9.53
N VAL A 457 -26.93 13.69 8.46
CA VAL A 457 -26.46 13.93 7.09
C VAL A 457 -25.67 15.24 7.01
N GLN A 458 -26.22 16.32 7.55
CA GLN A 458 -25.57 17.64 7.51
C GLN A 458 -24.25 17.63 8.29
N ARG A 459 -24.22 17.06 9.49
CA ARG A 459 -23.04 16.96 10.34
C ARG A 459 -21.91 16.15 9.66
N LEU A 460 -22.21 14.96 9.11
CA LEU A 460 -21.23 14.14 8.42
C LEU A 460 -20.77 14.74 7.09
N LYS A 461 -21.65 15.45 6.37
CA LYS A 461 -21.33 16.21 5.17
C LYS A 461 -20.34 17.34 5.46
N GLU A 462 -20.53 18.04 6.59
CA GLU A 462 -19.60 19.10 7.05
C GLU A 462 -18.25 18.50 7.47
N ALA A 463 -18.26 17.40 8.23
CA ALA A 463 -17.04 16.68 8.62
C ALA A 463 -16.25 16.21 7.39
N TYR A 464 -16.92 15.61 6.40
CA TYR A 464 -16.30 15.24 5.14
C TYR A 464 -15.74 16.46 4.38
N SER A 465 -16.52 17.56 4.32
CA SER A 465 -16.07 18.77 3.61
C SER A 465 -14.80 19.34 4.22
N LYS A 466 -14.72 19.39 5.56
CA LYS A 466 -13.55 19.85 6.30
C LYS A 466 -12.34 18.93 6.03
N TRP A 467 -12.55 17.61 6.09
CA TRP A 467 -11.52 16.64 5.78
C TRP A 467 -10.99 16.80 4.34
N PHE A 468 -11.90 16.88 3.35
CA PHE A 468 -11.50 17.00 1.94
C PHE A 468 -10.70 18.27 1.67
N ASP A 469 -11.11 19.42 2.24
CA ASP A 469 -10.41 20.68 2.08
C ASP A 469 -9.02 20.64 2.75
N ASP A 470 -8.92 20.00 3.91
CA ASP A 470 -7.67 19.82 4.64
C ASP A 470 -6.68 18.94 3.88
N VAL A 471 -7.06 17.71 3.49
CA VAL A 471 -6.16 16.80 2.76
C VAL A 471 -5.79 17.33 1.38
N SER A 472 -6.68 18.09 0.73
CA SER A 472 -6.44 18.73 -0.57
C SER A 472 -5.48 19.91 -0.47
N SER A 473 -5.36 20.55 0.69
CA SER A 473 -4.48 21.70 0.90
C SER A 473 -3.04 21.31 1.31
N THR A 474 -2.77 20.04 1.51
CA THR A 474 -1.46 19.55 1.97
C THR A 474 -0.32 19.95 1.03
N ARG A 475 -0.59 20.01 -0.27
CA ARG A 475 0.37 20.38 -1.31
C ARG A 475 -0.23 21.39 -2.28
N PRO A 476 0.55 22.34 -2.79
CA PRO A 476 0.06 23.41 -3.68
C PRO A 476 -0.16 22.97 -5.12
N ASP A 477 0.20 21.77 -5.49
CA ASP A 477 0.31 21.26 -6.87
C ASP A 477 -0.97 20.67 -7.45
N ASN A 478 -2.11 20.85 -6.77
CA ASN A 478 -3.42 20.36 -7.21
C ASN A 478 -3.43 18.85 -7.57
N TYR A 479 -2.85 18.02 -6.70
CA TYR A 479 -2.72 16.57 -6.88
C TYR A 479 -1.84 16.13 -8.06
N ALA A 480 -0.87 16.94 -8.49
CA ALA A 480 0.12 16.48 -9.46
C ALA A 480 0.84 15.23 -8.92
N PRO A 481 1.02 14.17 -9.71
CA PRO A 481 1.79 13.02 -9.29
C PRO A 481 3.27 13.39 -9.13
N PRO A 482 4.03 12.65 -8.30
CA PRO A 482 5.47 12.83 -8.21
C PRO A 482 6.14 12.58 -9.56
N ARG A 483 7.33 13.16 -9.76
CA ARG A 483 8.14 12.93 -10.95
C ARG A 483 9.09 11.77 -10.72
N ILE A 484 9.34 10.98 -11.75
CA ILE A 484 10.37 9.95 -11.75
C ILE A 484 11.72 10.66 -11.93
N VAL A 485 12.62 10.48 -10.99
CA VAL A 485 13.95 11.08 -11.05
C VAL A 485 14.87 10.18 -11.87
N ILE A 486 15.45 10.72 -12.93
CA ILE A 486 16.28 9.96 -13.88
C ILE A 486 17.75 10.35 -13.81
N GLY A 487 18.65 9.44 -14.21
CA GLY A 487 20.07 9.73 -14.36
C GLY A 487 20.85 9.83 -13.07
N THR A 488 20.36 9.24 -12.00
CA THR A 488 21.07 9.17 -10.72
C THR A 488 21.93 7.91 -10.62
N GLU A 489 22.89 7.91 -9.71
CA GLU A 489 23.67 6.71 -9.37
C GLU A 489 22.82 5.61 -8.72
N HIS A 490 21.69 5.99 -8.12
CA HIS A 490 20.75 5.06 -7.48
C HIS A 490 19.99 4.20 -8.50
N GLU A 491 19.73 4.74 -9.70
CA GLU A 491 19.04 4.05 -10.79
C GLU A 491 19.65 4.47 -12.15
N PRO A 492 20.79 3.87 -12.54
CA PRO A 492 21.47 4.20 -13.80
C PRO A 492 20.66 3.90 -15.05
N GLN A 493 19.72 2.94 -14.94
CA GLN A 493 18.77 2.60 -15.97
C GLN A 493 17.35 2.70 -15.41
N THR A 494 16.61 3.70 -15.85
CA THR A 494 15.20 3.88 -15.48
C THR A 494 14.29 3.17 -16.48
N VAL A 495 13.36 2.35 -15.99
CA VAL A 495 12.37 1.64 -16.81
C VAL A 495 11.01 2.29 -16.65
N LEU A 496 10.58 3.00 -17.66
CA LEU A 496 9.29 3.67 -17.70
C LEU A 496 8.21 2.71 -18.22
N THR A 497 7.20 2.45 -17.41
CA THR A 497 6.11 1.54 -17.76
C THR A 497 4.77 2.29 -17.87
N ARG A 498 3.77 1.63 -18.46
CA ARG A 498 2.41 2.17 -18.51
C ARG A 498 1.68 2.16 -17.17
N GLN A 499 2.27 1.58 -16.14
CA GLN A 499 1.79 1.68 -14.77
C GLN A 499 1.88 3.12 -14.29
N ASP A 500 3.02 3.78 -14.54
CA ASP A 500 3.34 5.09 -13.97
C ASP A 500 3.18 6.25 -14.96
N TRP A 501 2.76 6.00 -16.20
CA TRP A 501 2.49 7.08 -17.14
C TRP A 501 1.19 7.83 -16.82
N ARG A 502 1.08 9.06 -17.29
CA ARG A 502 -0.18 9.82 -17.32
C ARG A 502 -0.91 9.48 -18.61
N HIS A 503 -2.05 8.84 -18.47
CA HIS A 503 -2.88 8.43 -19.60
C HIS A 503 -3.52 9.64 -20.29
N SER A 504 -3.44 9.70 -21.63
CA SER A 504 -3.98 10.80 -22.44
C SER A 504 -5.21 10.39 -23.22
N SER A 505 -5.23 9.19 -23.82
CA SER A 505 -6.36 8.72 -24.63
C SER A 505 -6.44 7.21 -24.70
N GLY A 506 -7.60 6.69 -25.11
CA GLY A 506 -7.89 5.26 -25.21
C GLY A 506 -8.34 4.67 -23.88
N ARG A 507 -8.40 3.34 -23.79
CA ARG A 507 -8.57 2.64 -22.51
C ARG A 507 -7.19 2.47 -21.89
N PRO A 508 -7.00 2.80 -20.61
CA PRO A 508 -5.71 2.59 -19.96
C PRO A 508 -5.17 1.17 -20.22
N TRP A 509 -3.87 1.09 -20.57
CA TRP A 509 -3.14 -0.12 -20.92
C TRP A 509 -3.59 -0.87 -22.21
N ALA A 510 -4.59 -0.40 -22.92
CA ALA A 510 -4.89 -0.95 -24.24
C ALA A 510 -3.73 -0.70 -25.22
N LYS A 511 -3.59 -1.54 -26.26
CA LYS A 511 -2.53 -1.40 -27.27
C LYS A 511 -2.50 -0.01 -27.93
N ASN A 512 -3.67 0.58 -28.15
CA ASN A 512 -3.82 1.89 -28.79
C ASN A 512 -3.94 3.05 -27.79
N SER A 513 -3.64 2.83 -26.51
CA SER A 513 -3.64 3.91 -25.53
C SER A 513 -2.37 4.75 -25.67
N THR A 514 -2.50 6.05 -25.37
CA THR A 514 -1.40 7.00 -25.34
C THR A 514 -1.25 7.58 -23.94
N GLY A 515 -0.02 8.00 -23.63
CA GLY A 515 0.30 8.59 -22.33
C GLY A 515 1.67 9.26 -22.37
N PHE A 516 2.05 9.82 -21.24
CA PHE A 516 3.33 10.46 -21.04
C PHE A 516 3.83 10.24 -19.61
N TRP A 517 5.13 10.29 -19.43
CA TRP A 517 5.78 10.23 -18.12
C TRP A 517 6.24 11.61 -17.70
N LEU A 518 6.16 11.89 -16.40
CA LEU A 518 6.69 13.10 -15.79
C LEU A 518 8.05 12.75 -15.18
N LEU A 519 9.10 13.35 -15.71
CA LEU A 519 10.48 13.08 -15.32
C LEU A 519 11.10 14.31 -14.66
N ASP A 520 12.11 14.09 -13.83
CA ASP A 520 13.01 15.12 -13.33
C ASP A 520 14.47 14.66 -13.49
N ALA A 521 15.29 15.46 -14.13
CA ALA A 521 16.72 15.19 -14.30
C ALA A 521 17.51 16.15 -13.39
N PRO A 522 18.18 15.68 -12.31
CA PRO A 522 18.95 16.54 -11.42
C PRO A 522 20.10 17.28 -12.13
N GLU A 523 20.62 16.69 -13.18
CA GLU A 523 21.71 17.24 -14.00
C GLU A 523 21.56 16.86 -15.48
N GLU A 524 22.19 17.62 -16.38
CA GLU A 524 22.23 17.30 -17.81
C GLU A 524 23.06 16.04 -18.03
N LYS A 525 22.48 15.04 -18.72
CA LYS A 525 23.16 13.80 -19.09
C LYS A 525 22.78 13.32 -20.48
N ARG A 526 23.66 12.49 -21.06
CA ARG A 526 23.35 11.71 -22.27
C ARG A 526 22.69 10.40 -21.87
N TYR A 527 21.66 10.02 -22.62
CA TYR A 527 20.91 8.79 -22.43
C TYR A 527 20.86 7.98 -23.71
N GLU A 528 21.03 6.70 -23.57
CA GLU A 528 20.58 5.73 -24.54
C GLU A 528 19.13 5.38 -24.23
N ILE A 529 18.26 5.53 -25.24
CA ILE A 529 16.81 5.33 -25.10
C ILE A 529 16.37 4.15 -25.95
N GLU A 530 15.77 3.16 -25.31
CA GLU A 530 15.25 1.97 -25.95
C GLU A 530 13.73 1.90 -25.78
N LEU A 531 13.02 1.54 -26.86
CA LEU A 531 11.58 1.36 -26.87
C LEU A 531 11.21 -0.13 -26.94
N ILE A 532 10.30 -0.56 -26.08
CA ILE A 532 9.67 -1.87 -26.14
C ILE A 532 8.21 -1.74 -26.54
N LEU A 533 7.79 -2.52 -27.53
CA LEU A 533 6.40 -2.59 -27.98
C LEU A 533 5.62 -3.71 -27.28
N THR A 534 4.29 -3.59 -27.22
CA THR A 534 3.41 -4.58 -26.60
C THR A 534 3.45 -5.94 -27.29
N ASP A 535 3.66 -5.96 -28.59
CA ASP A 535 3.80 -7.18 -29.39
C ASP A 535 4.65 -6.93 -30.65
N LYS A 536 4.95 -8.00 -31.37
CA LYS A 536 5.74 -8.00 -32.63
C LYS A 536 4.90 -8.08 -33.88
N ASP A 537 3.57 -8.20 -33.77
CA ASP A 537 2.67 -8.35 -34.93
C ASP A 537 2.35 -6.98 -35.53
N HIS A 538 3.34 -6.36 -36.20
CA HIS A 538 3.21 -5.09 -36.90
C HIS A 538 4.07 -5.06 -38.18
N ARG A 539 3.76 -4.14 -39.08
CA ARG A 539 4.42 -3.97 -40.39
C ARG A 539 5.66 -3.08 -40.34
N GLY A 540 6.08 -2.67 -39.15
CA GLY A 540 7.08 -1.64 -39.00
C GLY A 540 6.52 -0.24 -39.23
N GLY A 541 7.35 0.76 -39.08
CA GLY A 541 6.97 2.16 -39.21
C GLY A 541 7.86 3.08 -38.40
N THR A 542 7.42 4.32 -38.21
CA THR A 542 8.18 5.31 -37.46
C THR A 542 7.63 5.44 -36.04
N ALA A 543 8.51 5.41 -35.06
CA ALA A 543 8.25 5.85 -33.69
C ALA A 543 8.79 7.26 -33.49
N THR A 544 8.06 8.10 -32.79
CA THR A 544 8.45 9.47 -32.46
C THR A 544 8.46 9.62 -30.95
N LEU A 545 9.63 9.87 -30.41
CA LEU A 545 9.83 10.28 -29.01
C LEU A 545 9.65 11.80 -28.94
N HIS A 546 8.82 12.23 -27.99
CA HIS A 546 8.63 13.63 -27.65
C HIS A 546 9.22 13.88 -26.25
N LEU A 547 10.21 14.74 -26.17
CA LEU A 547 10.80 15.21 -24.93
C LEU A 547 10.52 16.72 -24.81
N ASN A 548 9.52 17.11 -24.03
CA ASN A 548 8.95 18.45 -24.05
C ASN A 548 8.54 18.85 -25.50
N ASP A 549 9.13 19.91 -26.03
CA ASP A 549 8.89 20.40 -27.39
C ASP A 549 9.84 19.79 -28.45
N GLU A 550 10.84 19.01 -28.03
CA GLU A 550 11.78 18.32 -28.93
C GLU A 550 11.22 16.99 -29.39
N THR A 551 11.49 16.63 -30.64
CA THR A 551 11.04 15.37 -31.24
C THR A 551 12.20 14.64 -31.89
N HIS A 552 12.26 13.32 -31.63
CA HIS A 552 13.21 12.40 -32.22
C HIS A 552 12.49 11.26 -32.89
N THR A 553 12.75 11.01 -34.14
CA THR A 553 12.12 9.93 -34.92
C THR A 553 13.11 8.81 -35.19
N PHE A 554 12.62 7.58 -35.16
CA PHE A 554 13.38 6.39 -35.52
C PHE A 554 12.47 5.33 -36.16
N ASP A 555 13.06 4.48 -36.99
CA ASP A 555 12.33 3.45 -37.67
C ASP A 555 12.29 2.16 -36.85
N VAL A 556 11.13 1.54 -36.77
CA VAL A 556 10.88 0.24 -36.15
C VAL A 556 10.69 -0.77 -37.28
N ALA A 557 11.52 -1.78 -37.34
CA ALA A 557 11.44 -2.79 -38.40
C ALA A 557 10.21 -3.71 -38.21
N PRO A 558 9.69 -4.30 -39.29
CA PRO A 558 8.58 -5.24 -39.20
C PRO A 558 8.90 -6.42 -38.27
N GLY A 559 8.02 -6.71 -37.33
CA GLY A 559 8.15 -7.84 -36.42
C GLY A 559 9.15 -7.65 -35.25
N GLU A 560 9.71 -6.46 -35.09
CA GLU A 560 10.54 -6.11 -33.93
C GLU A 560 9.68 -5.68 -32.75
N ARG A 561 9.81 -6.35 -31.59
CA ARG A 561 9.21 -5.92 -30.32
C ARG A 561 10.13 -4.93 -29.60
N ARG A 562 11.43 -5.14 -29.69
CA ARG A 562 12.48 -4.35 -29.08
C ARG A 562 13.17 -3.54 -30.17
N GLY A 563 12.99 -2.25 -30.13
CA GLY A 563 13.50 -1.37 -31.19
C GLY A 563 14.38 -0.28 -30.62
N HIS A 564 15.21 0.11 -31.40
CA HIS A 564 16.17 1.16 -31.63
C HIS A 564 16.59 2.05 -30.45
N PHE A 565 17.90 2.18 -30.35
CA PHE A 565 18.59 3.06 -29.47
C PHE A 565 18.65 4.46 -30.08
N LEU A 566 18.07 5.40 -29.41
CA LEU A 566 18.26 6.82 -29.68
C LEU A 566 19.18 7.38 -28.61
N GLU A 567 20.26 8.02 -28.99
CA GLU A 567 21.02 8.84 -28.07
C GLU A 567 20.41 10.24 -27.98
N ALA A 568 20.07 10.70 -26.79
CA ALA A 568 19.56 12.04 -26.55
C ALA A 568 20.23 12.65 -25.32
N THR A 569 20.47 13.97 -25.36
CA THR A 569 20.88 14.73 -24.19
C THR A 569 19.62 15.25 -23.52
N ILE A 570 19.43 14.93 -22.24
CA ILE A 570 18.33 15.45 -21.43
C ILE A 570 18.91 16.50 -20.49
N PRO A 571 18.50 17.78 -20.63
CA PRO A 571 18.95 18.86 -19.76
C PRO A 571 18.50 18.65 -18.30
N ALA A 572 19.10 19.37 -17.36
CA ALA A 572 18.63 19.41 -15.97
C ALA A 572 17.23 20.03 -15.86
N GLY A 573 16.41 19.50 -14.95
CA GLY A 573 15.06 20.00 -14.63
C GLY A 573 13.93 19.08 -15.01
N PRO A 574 12.69 19.57 -14.94
CA PRO A 574 11.48 18.79 -15.18
C PRO A 574 11.20 18.57 -16.68
N HIS A 575 10.87 17.33 -17.03
CA HIS A 575 10.56 16.93 -18.40
C HIS A 575 9.24 16.17 -18.49
N THR A 576 8.67 16.17 -19.69
CA THR A 576 7.57 15.30 -20.11
C THR A 576 8.07 14.46 -21.27
N LEU A 577 7.98 13.14 -21.15
CA LEU A 577 8.35 12.19 -22.19
C LEU A 577 7.12 11.43 -22.66
N SER A 578 6.91 11.36 -23.96
CA SER A 578 5.89 10.51 -24.56
C SER A 578 6.41 9.88 -25.86
N VAL A 579 5.74 8.81 -26.30
CA VAL A 579 6.06 8.14 -27.56
C VAL A 579 4.79 8.00 -28.38
N THR A 580 4.84 8.41 -29.65
CA THR A 580 3.79 8.16 -30.63
C THR A 580 4.30 7.21 -31.71
N LEU A 581 3.42 6.37 -32.21
CA LEU A 581 3.73 5.37 -33.23
C LEU A 581 2.93 5.66 -34.50
N SER A 582 3.54 5.45 -35.66
CA SER A 582 2.82 5.56 -36.95
C SER A 582 1.72 4.50 -37.08
N ASP A 583 0.69 4.76 -37.87
CA ASP A 583 -0.47 3.87 -38.05
C ASP A 583 -0.11 2.45 -38.57
N SER A 584 1.06 2.29 -39.18
CA SER A 584 1.56 0.99 -39.64
C SER A 584 2.03 0.09 -38.48
N ILE A 585 2.28 0.67 -37.31
CA ILE A 585 2.64 -0.05 -36.08
C ILE A 585 1.35 -0.32 -35.30
N SER A 586 0.79 -1.50 -35.44
CA SER A 586 -0.44 -1.92 -34.72
C SER A 586 -0.20 -2.31 -33.26
N ALA A 587 1.06 -2.33 -32.80
CA ALA A 587 1.45 -2.51 -31.41
C ALA A 587 1.36 -1.16 -30.65
N GLY A 588 1.31 -1.21 -29.31
CA GLY A 588 1.43 -0.05 -28.43
C GLY A 588 2.82 0.05 -27.79
N VAL A 589 3.10 1.17 -27.16
CA VAL A 589 4.28 1.30 -26.29
C VAL A 589 4.07 0.42 -25.07
N HIS A 590 5.05 -0.41 -24.73
CA HIS A 590 5.04 -1.24 -23.54
C HIS A 590 5.91 -0.63 -22.43
N GLN A 591 7.20 -0.40 -22.73
CA GLN A 591 8.18 0.18 -21.82
C GLN A 591 9.14 1.10 -22.59
N VAL A 592 9.73 2.04 -21.88
CA VAL A 592 10.86 2.85 -22.38
C VAL A 592 12.00 2.73 -21.37
N PHE A 593 13.18 2.36 -21.83
CA PHE A 593 14.40 2.31 -21.03
C PHE A 593 15.21 3.58 -21.27
N LEU A 594 15.62 4.21 -20.19
CA LEU A 594 16.52 5.36 -20.20
C LEU A 594 17.79 4.94 -19.48
N THR A 595 18.87 4.70 -20.21
CA THR A 595 20.18 4.30 -19.64
C THR A 595 21.17 5.46 -19.76
N THR A 596 21.75 5.91 -18.65
CA THR A 596 22.77 6.96 -18.67
C THR A 596 24.03 6.50 -19.41
N ARG A 597 24.64 7.44 -20.17
CA ARG A 597 25.93 7.27 -20.80
C ARG A 597 26.89 8.33 -20.26
N ASP A 598 28.10 7.90 -19.92
CA ASP A 598 29.19 8.78 -19.46
C ASP A 598 29.61 9.81 -20.50
#